data_b46e04181b51a69a9355bfbd622f2d56
#
_entry.id   b46e04181b51a69a9355bfbd622f2d56
#
_cell.length_a   1.000
_cell.length_b   1.000
_cell.length_c   1.000
_cell.angle_alpha   90.00
_cell.angle_beta   90.00
_cell.angle_gamma   90.00
#
_symmetry.space_group_name_H-M   'P 1'
#
loop_
_entity.id
_entity.type
_entity.pdbx_description
1 polymer ?
#
loop_
_entity_poly.entity_id
_entity_poly.type
_entity_poly.pdbx_seq_one_letter_code
_entity_poly.pdbx_strand_id
1 'polypeptide(L)'
;MSEKKKSGGALLGAAFLMATSAIGPGFLTQTATFTGQYQESFGFVILVSVILAAIAQLNIWRVLCVTGLRGQDVSNKVLPGLGYLVSILIVFGGLVFNIGNVGGGALGFNTLLGIPTKVGYILAGLLAILVFVLKNAKSAMDTITKVLGAIMIIVIFVVIIVVKPPVGSALKNTFVPEAGATNLIPAILTLLGGTVGGYITFSGAHRLIDAGITGEKNLKEINKSSVMGMIIATIVRIFLFLAVLGVVVKGVTLDAANPAADAFKQGAGEIGYRFAGLVLLCAAITVSYTHLTLPTICSV
;
A
#
# COMPACT_ATOMS: atom_id res chain seq x y z
N MET A 1 17.79 28.28 0.46
CA MET A 1 17.86 26.82 0.64
C MET A 1 18.45 26.23 -0.61
N SER A 2 19.56 25.47 -0.51
CA SER A 2 20.27 24.92 -1.68
C SER A 2 19.35 24.03 -2.52
N GLU A 3 19.44 24.10 -3.87
CA GLU A 3 18.70 23.25 -4.83
C GLU A 3 18.79 21.74 -4.50
N LYS A 4 19.96 21.31 -4.03
CA LYS A 4 20.21 19.93 -3.58
C LYS A 4 19.33 19.49 -2.40
N LYS A 5 18.96 20.43 -1.51
CA LYS A 5 18.08 20.17 -0.35
C LYS A 5 16.60 20.11 -0.76
N LYS A 6 16.20 20.88 -1.77
CA LYS A 6 14.85 20.82 -2.38
C LYS A 6 14.67 19.51 -3.16
N SER A 7 15.68 19.07 -3.92
CA SER A 7 15.65 17.80 -4.65
C SER A 7 15.54 16.60 -3.70
N GLY A 8 16.33 16.53 -2.62
CA GLY A 8 16.28 15.43 -1.65
C GLY A 8 14.91 15.28 -0.98
N GLY A 9 14.26 16.40 -0.64
CA GLY A 9 12.91 16.39 -0.06
C GLY A 9 11.84 15.88 -1.04
N ALA A 10 11.97 16.23 -2.33
CA ALA A 10 11.03 15.76 -3.35
C ALA A 10 11.18 14.25 -3.63
N LEU A 11 12.42 13.75 -3.69
CA LEU A 11 12.73 12.33 -3.89
C LEU A 11 12.16 11.47 -2.74
N LEU A 12 12.42 11.88 -1.51
CA LEU A 12 11.90 11.21 -0.32
C LEU A 12 10.36 11.28 -0.30
N GLY A 13 9.80 12.45 -0.62
CA GLY A 13 8.35 12.65 -0.70
C GLY A 13 7.67 11.76 -1.73
N ALA A 14 8.29 11.55 -2.91
CA ALA A 14 7.77 10.66 -3.93
C ALA A 14 7.80 9.18 -3.49
N ALA A 15 8.92 8.75 -2.87
CA ALA A 15 9.04 7.41 -2.32
C ALA A 15 8.00 7.11 -1.23
N PHE A 16 7.82 8.05 -0.29
CA PHE A 16 6.81 7.91 0.76
C PHE A 16 5.38 7.95 0.21
N LEU A 17 5.09 8.81 -0.76
CA LEU A 17 3.78 8.87 -1.38
C LEU A 17 3.42 7.54 -2.04
N MET A 18 4.34 6.96 -2.82
CA MET A 18 4.15 5.63 -3.41
C MET A 18 3.91 4.57 -2.34
N ALA A 19 4.78 4.50 -1.32
CA ALA A 19 4.66 3.50 -0.26
C ALA A 19 3.33 3.63 0.51
N THR A 20 2.94 4.85 0.91
CA THR A 20 1.68 5.08 1.62
C THR A 20 0.45 4.87 0.74
N SER A 21 0.54 5.07 -0.57
CA SER A 21 -0.55 4.76 -1.50
C SER A 21 -0.79 3.25 -1.63
N ALA A 22 0.26 2.44 -1.44
CA ALA A 22 0.16 0.98 -1.46
C ALA A 22 -0.31 0.41 -0.10
N ILE A 23 0.06 1.04 1.03
CA ILE A 23 -0.23 0.54 2.38
C ILE A 23 -1.63 1.00 2.83
N GLY A 24 -2.65 0.46 2.18
CA GLY A 24 -4.06 0.66 2.53
C GLY A 24 -4.65 -0.50 3.33
N PRO A 25 -5.96 -0.44 3.66
CA PRO A 25 -6.64 -1.55 4.33
C PRO A 25 -6.54 -2.86 3.55
N GLY A 26 -6.62 -2.80 2.22
CA GLY A 26 -6.45 -3.97 1.35
C GLY A 26 -5.07 -4.63 1.50
N PHE A 27 -4.02 -3.85 1.66
CA PHE A 27 -2.67 -4.36 1.92
C PHE A 27 -2.60 -5.17 3.23
N LEU A 28 -3.22 -4.65 4.30
CA LEU A 28 -3.27 -5.32 5.61
C LEU A 28 -4.08 -6.61 5.52
N THR A 29 -5.28 -6.53 4.95
CA THR A 29 -6.20 -7.66 4.80
C THR A 29 -5.61 -8.76 3.91
N GLN A 30 -5.09 -8.42 2.72
CA GLN A 30 -4.44 -9.39 1.82
C GLN A 30 -3.27 -10.12 2.50
N THR A 31 -2.41 -9.37 3.19
CA THR A 31 -1.27 -9.97 3.89
C THR A 31 -1.74 -10.95 4.97
N ALA A 32 -2.74 -10.58 5.77
CA ALA A 32 -3.27 -11.45 6.81
C ALA A 32 -3.99 -12.69 6.22
N THR A 33 -4.85 -12.49 5.22
CA THR A 33 -5.60 -13.57 4.55
C THR A 33 -4.65 -14.59 3.92
N PHE A 34 -3.69 -14.12 3.12
CA PHE A 34 -2.78 -15.04 2.43
C PHE A 34 -1.75 -15.68 3.37
N THR A 35 -1.38 -15.01 4.45
CA THR A 35 -0.59 -15.65 5.51
C THR A 35 -1.40 -16.77 6.17
N GLY A 36 -2.69 -16.55 6.45
CA GLY A 36 -3.58 -17.59 6.96
C GLY A 36 -3.73 -18.78 6.02
N GLN A 37 -3.77 -18.53 4.71
CA GLN A 37 -3.97 -19.55 3.69
C GLN A 37 -2.70 -20.33 3.34
N TYR A 38 -1.57 -19.66 3.21
CA TYR A 38 -0.32 -20.22 2.68
C TYR A 38 0.80 -20.34 3.71
N GLN A 39 0.57 -19.83 4.91
CA GLN A 39 1.52 -19.88 6.04
C GLN A 39 2.91 -19.40 5.61
N GLU A 40 3.97 -20.18 5.90
CA GLU A 40 5.35 -19.82 5.57
C GLU A 40 5.58 -19.62 4.06
N SER A 41 4.83 -20.33 3.20
CA SER A 41 4.96 -20.21 1.73
C SER A 41 4.53 -18.84 1.20
N PHE A 42 3.83 -18.04 1.99
CA PHE A 42 3.49 -16.66 1.60
C PHE A 42 4.74 -15.77 1.45
N GLY A 43 5.87 -16.10 2.09
CA GLY A 43 7.16 -15.45 1.85
C GLY A 43 7.58 -15.48 0.38
N PHE A 44 7.36 -16.58 -0.33
CA PHE A 44 7.62 -16.71 -1.77
C PHE A 44 6.71 -15.78 -2.59
N VAL A 45 5.44 -15.67 -2.22
CA VAL A 45 4.48 -14.75 -2.86
C VAL A 45 4.97 -13.31 -2.74
N ILE A 46 5.42 -12.91 -1.55
CA ILE A 46 6.00 -11.57 -1.32
C ILE A 46 7.23 -11.36 -2.21
N LEU A 47 8.18 -12.29 -2.22
CA LEU A 47 9.42 -12.18 -2.98
C LEU A 47 9.12 -11.98 -4.48
N VAL A 48 8.33 -12.88 -5.08
CA VAL A 48 8.04 -12.83 -6.52
C VAL A 48 7.24 -11.58 -6.88
N SER A 49 6.20 -11.24 -6.11
CA SER A 49 5.40 -10.04 -6.37
C SER A 49 6.22 -8.76 -6.27
N VAL A 50 7.15 -8.65 -5.33
CA VAL A 50 8.05 -7.49 -5.18
C VAL A 50 9.01 -7.37 -6.36
N ILE A 51 9.58 -8.47 -6.85
CA ILE A 51 10.46 -8.46 -8.02
C ILE A 51 9.68 -7.98 -9.26
N LEU A 52 8.50 -8.54 -9.51
CA LEU A 52 7.66 -8.14 -10.64
C LEU A 52 7.21 -6.68 -10.52
N ALA A 53 6.82 -6.25 -9.32
CA ALA A 53 6.45 -4.87 -9.05
C ALA A 53 7.63 -3.90 -9.27
N ALA A 54 8.86 -4.29 -8.87
CA ALA A 54 10.06 -3.50 -9.08
C ALA A 54 10.36 -3.30 -10.57
N ILE A 55 10.27 -4.36 -11.35
CA ILE A 55 10.46 -4.29 -12.81
C ILE A 55 9.43 -3.34 -13.44
N ALA A 56 8.14 -3.52 -13.13
CA ALA A 56 7.08 -2.68 -13.67
C ALA A 56 7.25 -1.21 -13.27
N GLN A 57 7.40 -0.94 -11.97
CA GLN A 57 7.49 0.42 -11.45
C GLN A 57 8.73 1.16 -11.93
N LEU A 58 9.92 0.53 -11.93
CA LEU A 58 11.14 1.15 -12.42
C LEU A 58 11.02 1.56 -13.88
N ASN A 59 10.43 0.70 -14.73
CA ASN A 59 10.23 1.04 -16.14
C ASN A 59 9.26 2.20 -16.30
N ILE A 60 8.12 2.19 -15.62
CA ILE A 60 7.12 3.26 -15.69
C ILE A 60 7.73 4.58 -15.19
N TRP A 61 8.43 4.59 -14.05
CA TRP A 61 9.02 5.82 -13.51
C TRP A 61 10.10 6.39 -14.42
N ARG A 62 10.95 5.54 -15.01
CA ARG A 62 11.96 5.97 -15.98
C ARG A 62 11.31 6.65 -17.18
N VAL A 63 10.34 5.99 -17.81
CA VAL A 63 9.67 6.51 -19.00
C VAL A 63 8.98 7.84 -18.68
N LEU A 64 8.18 7.91 -17.63
CA LEU A 64 7.42 9.11 -17.29
C LEU A 64 8.34 10.28 -16.88
N CYS A 65 9.27 10.03 -15.98
CA CYS A 65 10.14 11.11 -15.49
C CYS A 65 11.16 11.56 -16.54
N VAL A 66 11.72 10.65 -17.35
CA VAL A 66 12.65 11.06 -18.42
C VAL A 66 11.94 11.89 -19.47
N THR A 67 10.74 11.51 -19.89
CA THR A 67 9.95 12.27 -20.87
C THR A 67 9.32 13.53 -20.27
N GLY A 68 9.14 13.59 -18.95
CA GLY A 68 8.40 14.66 -18.29
C GLY A 68 6.90 14.66 -18.57
N LEU A 69 6.39 13.57 -19.15
CA LEU A 69 4.99 13.44 -19.57
C LEU A 69 4.19 12.58 -18.60
N ARG A 70 2.87 12.80 -18.57
CA ARG A 70 1.93 11.94 -17.85
C ARG A 70 1.75 10.60 -18.54
N GLY A 71 1.29 9.56 -17.81
CA GLY A 71 1.15 8.22 -18.36
C GLY A 71 0.24 8.15 -19.60
N GLN A 72 -0.88 8.87 -19.59
CA GLN A 72 -1.80 8.95 -20.70
C GLN A 72 -1.19 9.65 -21.94
N ASP A 73 -0.36 10.69 -21.73
CA ASP A 73 0.29 11.42 -22.83
C ASP A 73 1.35 10.57 -23.50
N VAL A 74 2.14 9.83 -22.71
CA VAL A 74 3.12 8.86 -23.23
C VAL A 74 2.40 7.79 -24.06
N SER A 75 1.30 7.25 -23.52
CA SER A 75 0.52 6.22 -24.21
C SER A 75 -0.04 6.72 -25.54
N ASN A 76 -0.54 7.98 -25.59
CA ASN A 76 -1.03 8.59 -26.83
C ASN A 76 0.09 8.86 -27.85
N LYS A 77 1.34 9.05 -27.42
CA LYS A 77 2.48 9.17 -28.33
C LYS A 77 2.87 7.83 -28.96
N VAL A 78 2.66 6.72 -28.25
CA VAL A 78 2.92 5.37 -28.75
C VAL A 78 1.82 4.96 -29.74
N LEU A 79 0.57 5.16 -29.34
CA LEU A 79 -0.60 4.87 -30.16
C LEU A 79 -1.69 5.90 -29.86
N PRO A 80 -2.12 6.71 -30.86
CA PRO A 80 -3.21 7.66 -30.68
C PRO A 80 -4.48 6.98 -30.17
N GLY A 81 -5.04 7.53 -29.10
CA GLY A 81 -6.22 6.96 -28.43
C GLY A 81 -5.92 6.02 -27.25
N LEU A 82 -4.71 5.44 -27.15
CA LEU A 82 -4.34 4.53 -26.07
C LEU A 82 -4.36 5.24 -24.69
N GLY A 83 -4.07 6.52 -24.66
CA GLY A 83 -4.11 7.31 -23.42
C GLY A 83 -5.50 7.38 -22.80
N TYR A 84 -6.58 7.37 -23.61
CA TYR A 84 -7.95 7.31 -23.08
C TYR A 84 -8.22 5.98 -22.40
N LEU A 85 -7.78 4.85 -23.00
CA LEU A 85 -7.89 3.53 -22.38
C LEU A 85 -7.14 3.50 -21.04
N VAL A 86 -5.90 4.00 -21.01
CA VAL A 86 -5.10 4.07 -19.79
C VAL A 86 -5.81 4.92 -18.73
N SER A 87 -6.38 6.07 -19.10
CA SER A 87 -7.12 6.94 -18.19
C SER A 87 -8.36 6.23 -17.61
N ILE A 88 -9.13 5.53 -18.44
CA ILE A 88 -10.30 4.76 -17.98
C ILE A 88 -9.88 3.68 -16.99
N LEU A 89 -8.81 2.94 -17.30
CA LEU A 89 -8.30 1.87 -16.41
C LEU A 89 -7.79 2.45 -15.08
N ILE A 90 -7.13 3.61 -15.08
CA ILE A 90 -6.67 4.28 -13.85
C ILE A 90 -7.86 4.74 -13.01
N VAL A 91 -8.88 5.36 -13.62
CA VAL A 91 -10.08 5.82 -12.92
C VAL A 91 -10.85 4.64 -12.35
N PHE A 92 -11.02 3.57 -13.13
CA PHE A 92 -11.68 2.34 -12.66
C PHE A 92 -10.88 1.69 -11.51
N GLY A 93 -9.56 1.58 -11.65
CA GLY A 93 -8.71 1.10 -10.57
C GLY A 93 -8.82 1.94 -9.30
N GLY A 94 -8.81 3.27 -9.43
CA GLY A 94 -9.02 4.20 -8.31
C GLY A 94 -10.39 4.02 -7.63
N LEU A 95 -11.45 3.79 -8.41
CA LEU A 95 -12.79 3.50 -7.88
C LEU A 95 -12.79 2.21 -7.07
N VAL A 96 -12.24 1.13 -7.60
CA VAL A 96 -12.15 -0.18 -6.91
C VAL A 96 -11.35 -0.06 -5.61
N PHE A 97 -10.21 0.63 -5.64
CA PHE A 97 -9.42 0.90 -4.44
C PHE A 97 -10.22 1.70 -3.40
N ASN A 98 -10.97 2.73 -3.81
CA ASN A 98 -11.78 3.50 -2.88
C ASN A 98 -12.94 2.71 -2.27
N ILE A 99 -13.57 1.80 -3.01
CA ILE A 99 -14.55 0.86 -2.44
C ILE A 99 -13.90 0.01 -1.35
N GLY A 100 -12.71 -0.54 -1.62
CA GLY A 100 -11.94 -1.29 -0.64
C GLY A 100 -11.53 -0.46 0.59
N ASN A 101 -11.17 0.80 0.38
CA ASN A 101 -10.81 1.71 1.47
C ASN A 101 -12.01 2.05 2.36
N VAL A 102 -13.18 2.31 1.77
CA VAL A 102 -14.42 2.52 2.54
C VAL A 102 -14.76 1.27 3.36
N GLY A 103 -14.58 0.08 2.78
CA GLY A 103 -14.71 -1.19 3.50
C GLY A 103 -13.75 -1.31 4.68
N GLY A 104 -12.47 -1.00 4.45
CA GLY A 104 -11.46 -1.00 5.50
C GLY A 104 -11.72 0.05 6.59
N GLY A 105 -12.24 1.22 6.22
CA GLY A 105 -12.68 2.24 7.18
C GLY A 105 -13.85 1.77 8.04
N ALA A 106 -14.80 1.07 7.44
CA ALA A 106 -15.93 0.47 8.16
C ALA A 106 -15.46 -0.59 9.18
N LEU A 107 -14.51 -1.45 8.79
CA LEU A 107 -13.86 -2.38 9.69
C LEU A 107 -13.09 -1.67 10.80
N GLY A 108 -12.42 -0.56 10.48
CA GLY A 108 -11.74 0.28 11.45
C GLY A 108 -12.69 0.86 12.49
N PHE A 109 -13.84 1.42 12.08
CA PHE A 109 -14.90 1.89 13.00
C PHE A 109 -15.46 0.76 13.86
N ASN A 110 -15.70 -0.40 13.27
CA ASN A 110 -16.20 -1.56 14.01
C ASN A 110 -15.19 -2.02 15.06
N THR A 111 -13.92 -2.19 14.67
CA THR A 111 -12.85 -2.67 15.54
C THR A 111 -12.53 -1.68 16.66
N LEU A 112 -12.52 -0.38 16.36
CA LEU A 112 -12.13 0.66 17.31
C LEU A 112 -13.27 1.04 18.27
N LEU A 113 -14.48 1.23 17.73
CA LEU A 113 -15.62 1.81 18.44
C LEU A 113 -16.81 0.84 18.62
N GLY A 114 -16.75 -0.37 18.06
CA GLY A 114 -17.86 -1.33 18.09
C GLY A 114 -19.05 -0.95 17.20
N ILE A 115 -18.87 0.01 16.28
CA ILE A 115 -19.95 0.47 15.39
C ILE A 115 -20.30 -0.65 14.40
N PRO A 116 -21.59 -0.97 14.18
CA PRO A 116 -21.98 -1.96 13.17
C PRO A 116 -21.39 -1.64 11.80
N THR A 117 -20.85 -2.64 11.11
CA THR A 117 -20.13 -2.44 9.84
C THR A 117 -20.97 -1.71 8.79
N LYS A 118 -22.29 -1.96 8.74
CA LYS A 118 -23.21 -1.25 7.83
C LYS A 118 -23.22 0.26 8.06
N VAL A 119 -23.21 0.71 9.30
CA VAL A 119 -23.10 2.14 9.66
C VAL A 119 -21.69 2.64 9.39
N GLY A 120 -20.69 1.80 9.66
CA GLY A 120 -19.28 2.09 9.39
C GLY A 120 -19.00 2.43 7.93
N TYR A 121 -19.65 1.76 6.95
CA TYR A 121 -19.53 2.11 5.53
C TYR A 121 -19.98 3.54 5.23
N ILE A 122 -21.11 3.95 5.80
CA ILE A 122 -21.66 5.31 5.62
C ILE A 122 -20.69 6.33 6.23
N LEU A 123 -20.25 6.09 7.47
CA LEU A 123 -19.33 7.00 8.18
C LEU A 123 -17.98 7.11 7.46
N ALA A 124 -17.41 6.00 7.00
CA ALA A 124 -16.15 6.01 6.27
C ALA A 124 -16.26 6.75 4.93
N GLY A 125 -17.35 6.55 4.20
CA GLY A 125 -17.61 7.27 2.95
C GLY A 125 -17.79 8.78 3.16
N LEU A 126 -18.59 9.18 4.15
CA LEU A 126 -18.77 10.60 4.50
C LEU A 126 -17.46 11.24 4.96
N LEU A 127 -16.66 10.55 5.76
CA LEU A 127 -15.37 11.03 6.23
C LEU A 127 -14.38 11.21 5.06
N ALA A 128 -14.33 10.27 4.12
CA ALA A 128 -13.50 10.38 2.92
C ALA A 128 -13.88 11.60 2.07
N ILE A 129 -15.19 11.84 1.86
CA ILE A 129 -15.71 13.01 1.15
C ILE A 129 -15.36 14.29 1.91
N LEU A 130 -15.57 14.33 3.22
CA LEU A 130 -15.27 15.49 4.05
C LEU A 130 -13.79 15.88 3.95
N VAL A 131 -12.88 14.90 4.09
CA VAL A 131 -11.43 15.13 3.98
C VAL A 131 -11.06 15.62 2.58
N PHE A 132 -11.71 15.12 1.54
CA PHE A 132 -11.49 15.58 0.16
C PHE A 132 -11.89 17.05 -0.05
N VAL A 133 -13.02 17.47 0.53
CA VAL A 133 -13.56 18.85 0.38
C VAL A 133 -12.76 19.87 1.19
N LEU A 134 -12.16 19.47 2.30
CA LEU A 134 -11.41 20.38 3.17
C LEU A 134 -10.07 20.79 2.55
N LYS A 135 -9.93 22.05 2.13
CA LYS A 135 -8.73 22.62 1.46
C LYS A 135 -7.40 22.42 2.22
N ASN A 136 -7.44 22.35 3.56
CA ASN A 136 -6.26 22.20 4.41
C ASN A 136 -6.05 20.77 4.92
N ALA A 137 -6.87 19.81 4.51
CA ALA A 137 -6.80 18.44 4.99
C ALA A 137 -5.46 17.76 4.63
N LYS A 138 -4.83 18.11 3.51
CA LYS A 138 -3.59 17.48 3.04
C LYS A 138 -2.47 17.52 4.09
N SER A 139 -2.18 18.67 4.68
CA SER A 139 -1.10 18.80 5.67
C SER A 139 -1.40 18.05 6.97
N ALA A 140 -2.66 18.12 7.43
CA ALA A 140 -3.10 17.37 8.60
C ALA A 140 -3.04 15.86 8.34
N MET A 141 -3.53 15.41 7.19
CA MET A 141 -3.51 14.01 6.79
C MET A 141 -2.09 13.47 6.64
N ASP A 142 -1.16 14.23 6.02
CA ASP A 142 0.24 13.85 5.91
C ASP A 142 0.88 13.63 7.30
N THR A 143 0.56 14.46 8.27
CA THR A 143 1.07 14.36 9.64
C THR A 143 0.46 13.15 10.36
N ILE A 144 -0.87 13.00 10.31
CA ILE A 144 -1.59 11.88 10.90
C ILE A 144 -1.07 10.56 10.34
N THR A 145 -0.92 10.46 9.02
CA THR A 145 -0.41 9.25 8.35
C THR A 145 0.99 8.87 8.80
N LYS A 146 1.89 9.85 8.92
CA LYS A 146 3.27 9.60 9.38
C LYS A 146 3.30 9.10 10.82
N VAL A 147 2.54 9.73 11.70
CA VAL A 147 2.46 9.34 13.12
C VAL A 147 1.86 7.95 13.26
N LEU A 148 0.74 7.70 12.61
CA LEU A 148 0.05 6.41 12.69
C LEU A 148 0.80 5.30 11.97
N GLY A 149 1.47 5.60 10.85
CA GLY A 149 2.38 4.66 10.19
C GLY A 149 3.55 4.26 11.09
N ALA A 150 4.13 5.21 11.82
CA ALA A 150 5.18 4.91 12.80
C ALA A 150 4.65 4.05 13.96
N ILE A 151 3.49 4.40 14.51
CA ILE A 151 2.83 3.60 15.57
C ILE A 151 2.51 2.19 15.05
N MET A 152 2.00 2.06 13.83
CA MET A 152 1.74 0.75 13.21
C MET A 152 2.99 -0.12 13.17
N ILE A 153 4.12 0.42 12.72
CA ILE A 153 5.39 -0.33 12.66
C ILE A 153 5.81 -0.79 14.06
N ILE A 154 5.70 0.07 15.07
CA ILE A 154 6.01 -0.27 16.47
C ILE A 154 5.11 -1.40 16.97
N VAL A 155 3.80 -1.30 16.74
CA VAL A 155 2.84 -2.35 17.15
C VAL A 155 3.12 -3.67 16.45
N ILE A 156 3.36 -3.66 15.14
CA ILE A 156 3.73 -4.87 14.39
C ILE A 156 4.99 -5.50 15.00
N PHE A 157 5.99 -4.69 15.30
CA PHE A 157 7.25 -5.17 15.88
C PHE A 157 7.04 -5.79 17.27
N VAL A 158 6.23 -5.17 18.11
CA VAL A 158 5.86 -5.73 19.43
C VAL A 158 5.14 -7.07 19.26
N VAL A 159 4.20 -7.16 18.32
CA VAL A 159 3.49 -8.43 18.04
C VAL A 159 4.48 -9.50 17.60
N ILE A 160 5.43 -9.22 16.70
CA ILE A 160 6.46 -10.18 16.27
C ILE A 160 7.24 -10.74 17.48
N ILE A 161 7.65 -9.87 18.40
CA ILE A 161 8.39 -10.30 19.62
C ILE A 161 7.53 -11.21 20.49
N VAL A 162 6.24 -10.90 20.64
CA VAL A 162 5.32 -11.69 21.47
C VAL A 162 4.98 -13.03 20.85
N VAL A 163 4.66 -13.05 19.55
CA VAL A 163 4.21 -14.27 18.87
C VAL A 163 5.33 -15.23 18.50
N LYS A 164 6.57 -14.71 18.36
CA LYS A 164 7.78 -15.47 18.02
C LYS A 164 7.60 -16.33 16.77
N PRO A 165 7.43 -15.70 15.59
CA PRO A 165 7.22 -16.43 14.34
C PRO A 165 8.39 -17.36 14.00
N PRO A 166 8.17 -18.44 13.24
CA PRO A 166 9.22 -19.35 12.79
C PRO A 166 10.01 -18.74 11.62
N VAL A 167 10.86 -17.74 11.91
CA VAL A 167 11.60 -16.97 10.89
C VAL A 167 12.45 -17.88 9.98
N GLY A 168 13.07 -18.92 10.53
CA GLY A 168 13.91 -19.86 9.75
C GLY A 168 13.09 -20.64 8.72
N SER A 169 11.91 -21.14 9.10
CA SER A 169 10.98 -21.82 8.20
C SER A 169 10.41 -20.85 7.16
N ALA A 170 10.02 -19.65 7.57
CA ALA A 170 9.54 -18.60 6.67
C ALA A 170 10.60 -18.24 5.61
N LEU A 171 11.87 -18.12 6.02
CA LEU A 171 12.97 -17.82 5.10
C LEU A 171 13.21 -18.98 4.11
N LYS A 172 13.22 -20.23 4.58
CA LYS A 172 13.31 -21.41 3.70
C LYS A 172 12.19 -21.43 2.67
N ASN A 173 10.96 -21.26 3.11
CA ASN A 173 9.76 -21.27 2.26
C ASN A 173 9.67 -20.05 1.32
N THR A 174 10.39 -18.97 1.61
CA THR A 174 10.52 -17.82 0.70
C THR A 174 11.25 -18.19 -0.60
N PHE A 175 12.14 -19.17 -0.58
CA PHE A 175 12.86 -19.62 -1.77
C PHE A 175 12.35 -20.96 -2.32
N VAL A 176 11.89 -21.84 -1.44
CA VAL A 176 11.36 -23.17 -1.80
C VAL A 176 10.02 -23.37 -1.10
N PRO A 177 8.90 -22.88 -1.72
CA PRO A 177 7.59 -22.91 -1.08
C PRO A 177 7.02 -24.33 -1.03
N GLU A 178 6.65 -24.81 0.14
CA GLU A 178 6.03 -26.13 0.33
C GLU A 178 4.63 -26.22 -0.30
N ALA A 179 3.90 -25.09 -0.42
CA ALA A 179 2.61 -25.05 -1.10
C ALA A 179 2.68 -25.26 -2.62
N GLY A 180 3.89 -25.29 -3.20
CA GLY A 180 4.12 -25.36 -4.64
C GLY A 180 3.89 -24.02 -5.36
N ALA A 181 4.86 -23.62 -6.16
CA ALA A 181 4.87 -22.28 -6.80
C ALA A 181 3.62 -22.01 -7.67
N THR A 182 3.10 -23.03 -8.36
CA THR A 182 1.93 -22.88 -9.23
C THR A 182 0.66 -22.50 -8.47
N ASN A 183 0.47 -23.06 -7.28
CA ASN A 183 -0.68 -22.78 -6.43
C ASN A 183 -0.67 -21.35 -5.85
N LEU A 184 0.48 -20.69 -5.89
CA LEU A 184 0.68 -19.34 -5.35
C LEU A 184 0.45 -18.23 -6.39
N ILE A 185 0.28 -18.57 -7.67
CA ILE A 185 0.10 -17.58 -8.77
C ILE A 185 -1.06 -16.61 -8.50
N PRO A 186 -2.27 -17.03 -8.07
CA PRO A 186 -3.35 -16.09 -7.80
C PRO A 186 -3.00 -15.07 -6.72
N ALA A 187 -2.31 -15.51 -5.66
CA ALA A 187 -1.86 -14.62 -4.59
C ALA A 187 -0.78 -13.64 -5.08
N ILE A 188 0.18 -14.09 -5.91
CA ILE A 188 1.20 -13.24 -6.53
C ILE A 188 0.54 -12.13 -7.37
N LEU A 189 -0.41 -12.49 -8.24
CA LEU A 189 -1.14 -11.52 -9.08
C LEU A 189 -1.94 -10.52 -8.24
N THR A 190 -2.59 -10.99 -7.18
CA THR A 190 -3.36 -10.15 -6.27
C THR A 190 -2.45 -9.17 -5.53
N LEU A 191 -1.30 -9.62 -5.01
CA LEU A 191 -0.33 -8.73 -4.37
C LEU A 191 0.27 -7.72 -5.36
N LEU A 192 0.58 -8.15 -6.57
CA LEU A 192 1.09 -7.27 -7.62
C LEU A 192 0.09 -6.15 -7.92
N GLY A 193 -1.18 -6.48 -8.13
CA GLY A 193 -2.26 -5.52 -8.34
C GLY A 193 -2.43 -4.56 -7.17
N GLY A 194 -2.37 -5.06 -5.93
CA GLY A 194 -2.45 -4.25 -4.71
C GLY A 194 -1.22 -3.37 -4.43
N THR A 195 -0.08 -3.61 -5.12
CA THR A 195 1.17 -2.87 -4.89
C THR A 195 1.45 -1.84 -5.98
N VAL A 196 1.16 -2.16 -7.23
CA VAL A 196 1.47 -1.30 -8.39
C VAL A 196 0.25 -0.99 -9.26
N GLY A 197 -0.92 -1.50 -8.90
CA GLY A 197 -2.16 -1.29 -9.64
C GLY A 197 -2.75 0.11 -9.48
N GLY A 198 -3.74 0.42 -10.32
CA GLY A 198 -4.42 1.71 -10.31
C GLY A 198 -3.45 2.88 -10.46
N TYR A 199 -3.59 3.89 -9.58
CA TYR A 199 -2.75 5.08 -9.60
C TYR A 199 -1.47 4.96 -8.78
N ILE A 200 -1.27 3.87 -8.01
CA ILE A 200 -0.14 3.70 -7.06
C ILE A 200 1.20 3.93 -7.76
N THR A 201 1.43 3.23 -8.88
CA THR A 201 2.70 3.35 -9.63
C THR A 201 2.92 4.75 -10.20
N PHE A 202 1.86 5.43 -10.63
CA PHE A 202 1.96 6.77 -11.21
C PHE A 202 2.18 7.86 -10.16
N SER A 203 1.66 7.69 -8.95
CA SER A 203 1.63 8.72 -7.90
C SER A 203 3.01 9.32 -7.60
N GLY A 204 4.00 8.47 -7.39
CA GLY A 204 5.37 8.91 -7.11
C GLY A 204 6.08 9.51 -8.32
N ALA A 205 5.91 8.93 -9.51
CA ALA A 205 6.47 9.47 -10.75
C ALA A 205 5.93 10.87 -11.05
N HIS A 206 4.61 11.05 -10.96
CA HIS A 206 3.99 12.36 -11.17
C HIS A 206 4.46 13.40 -10.14
N ARG A 207 4.69 12.99 -8.89
CA ARG A 207 5.28 13.87 -7.89
C ARG A 207 6.70 14.34 -8.25
N LEU A 208 7.51 13.49 -8.86
CA LEU A 208 8.84 13.87 -9.34
C LEU A 208 8.75 14.84 -10.53
N ILE A 209 7.82 14.59 -11.46
CA ILE A 209 7.57 15.48 -12.60
C ILE A 209 7.14 16.86 -12.11
N ASP A 210 6.19 16.94 -11.15
CA ASP A 210 5.72 18.20 -10.56
C ASP A 210 6.83 18.95 -9.81
N ALA A 211 7.81 18.24 -9.29
CA ALA A 211 8.99 18.82 -8.66
C ALA A 211 10.09 19.23 -9.66
N GLY A 212 9.87 19.02 -10.97
CA GLY A 212 10.85 19.32 -12.03
C GLY A 212 12.01 18.33 -12.09
N ILE A 213 11.90 17.17 -11.46
CA ILE A 213 12.93 16.11 -11.49
C ILE A 213 12.65 15.22 -12.71
N THR A 214 13.06 15.69 -13.86
CA THR A 214 12.82 15.08 -15.18
C THR A 214 14.09 14.99 -16.00
N GLY A 215 14.06 14.20 -17.07
CA GLY A 215 15.15 14.02 -18.01
C GLY A 215 16.20 12.99 -17.56
N GLU A 216 17.01 12.55 -18.52
CA GLU A 216 18.01 11.48 -18.33
C GLU A 216 19.06 11.82 -17.25
N LYS A 217 19.39 13.10 -17.09
CA LYS A 217 20.34 13.57 -16.07
C LYS A 217 19.93 13.22 -14.64
N ASN A 218 18.63 13.04 -14.39
CA ASN A 218 18.06 12.71 -13.08
C ASN A 218 17.73 11.21 -12.92
N LEU A 219 18.10 10.37 -13.90
CA LEU A 219 17.72 8.95 -13.92
C LEU A 219 18.17 8.19 -12.66
N LYS A 220 19.34 8.52 -12.11
CA LYS A 220 19.86 7.89 -10.89
C LYS A 220 19.00 8.22 -9.68
N GLU A 221 18.58 9.45 -9.53
CA GLU A 221 17.70 9.93 -8.46
C GLU A 221 16.29 9.35 -8.59
N ILE A 222 15.77 9.30 -9.80
CA ILE A 222 14.46 8.70 -10.11
C ILE A 222 14.45 7.23 -9.69
N ASN A 223 15.46 6.46 -10.12
CA ASN A 223 15.59 5.05 -9.74
C ASN A 223 15.70 4.87 -8.23
N LYS A 224 16.54 5.69 -7.57
CA LYS A 224 16.73 5.63 -6.11
C LYS A 224 15.42 5.89 -5.36
N SER A 225 14.64 6.89 -5.79
CA SER A 225 13.35 7.21 -5.18
C SER A 225 12.34 6.08 -5.37
N SER A 226 12.25 5.50 -6.58
CA SER A 226 11.37 4.38 -6.89
C SER A 226 11.69 3.15 -6.03
N VAL A 227 12.96 2.74 -6.00
CA VAL A 227 13.42 1.59 -5.22
C VAL A 227 13.18 1.81 -3.72
N MET A 228 13.42 3.02 -3.22
CA MET A 228 13.19 3.35 -1.81
C MET A 228 11.72 3.20 -1.41
N GLY A 229 10.78 3.66 -2.24
CA GLY A 229 9.34 3.48 -2.00
C GLY A 229 8.94 2.01 -1.91
N MET A 230 9.48 1.20 -2.81
CA MET A 230 9.22 -0.25 -2.80
C MET A 230 9.84 -0.95 -1.59
N ILE A 231 11.06 -0.60 -1.21
CA ILE A 231 11.72 -1.15 -0.01
C ILE A 231 10.87 -0.86 1.23
N ILE A 232 10.38 0.37 1.40
CA ILE A 232 9.53 0.74 2.53
C ILE A 232 8.27 -0.13 2.57
N ALA A 233 7.55 -0.24 1.46
CA ALA A 233 6.33 -1.06 1.40
C ALA A 233 6.62 -2.54 1.66
N THR A 234 7.75 -3.06 1.13
CA THR A 234 8.16 -4.46 1.32
C THR A 234 8.50 -4.77 2.77
N ILE A 235 9.25 -3.89 3.45
CA ILE A 235 9.60 -4.07 4.87
C ILE A 235 8.33 -4.13 5.73
N VAL A 236 7.37 -3.22 5.50
CA VAL A 236 6.10 -3.24 6.23
C VAL A 236 5.35 -4.54 5.99
N ARG A 237 5.32 -5.04 4.75
CA ARG A 237 4.66 -6.31 4.41
C ARG A 237 5.34 -7.51 5.05
N ILE A 238 6.66 -7.57 5.05
CA ILE A 238 7.41 -8.66 5.71
C ILE A 238 7.13 -8.66 7.21
N PHE A 239 7.15 -7.51 7.86
CA PHE A 239 6.86 -7.42 9.28
C PHE A 239 5.43 -7.86 9.59
N LEU A 240 4.45 -7.39 8.82
CA LEU A 240 3.07 -7.80 8.97
C LEU A 240 2.90 -9.32 8.71
N PHE A 241 3.53 -9.86 7.68
CA PHE A 241 3.57 -11.28 7.41
C PHE A 241 4.09 -12.07 8.62
N LEU A 242 5.23 -11.69 9.18
CA LEU A 242 5.81 -12.38 10.34
C LEU A 242 4.93 -12.26 11.58
N ALA A 243 4.32 -11.10 11.83
CA ALA A 243 3.39 -10.91 12.94
C ALA A 243 2.18 -11.86 12.83
N VAL A 244 1.58 -11.95 11.65
CA VAL A 244 0.44 -12.83 11.40
C VAL A 244 0.86 -14.30 11.41
N LEU A 245 2.00 -14.63 10.78
CA LEU A 245 2.51 -16.00 10.73
C LEU A 245 2.69 -16.59 12.14
N GLY A 246 3.26 -15.82 13.06
CA GLY A 246 3.46 -16.27 14.43
C GLY A 246 2.16 -16.56 15.21
N VAL A 247 1.02 -16.03 14.74
CA VAL A 247 -0.31 -16.36 15.26
C VAL A 247 -0.85 -17.64 14.59
N VAL A 248 -0.81 -17.68 13.26
CA VAL A 248 -1.40 -18.75 12.46
C VAL A 248 -0.73 -20.11 12.68
N VAL A 249 0.59 -20.14 12.80
CA VAL A 249 1.32 -21.40 13.05
C VAL A 249 1.02 -22.03 14.42
N LYS A 250 0.35 -21.30 15.32
CA LYS A 250 -0.15 -21.84 16.60
C LYS A 250 -1.51 -22.51 16.46
N GLY A 251 -2.03 -22.67 15.23
CA GLY A 251 -3.32 -23.29 14.95
C GLY A 251 -4.51 -22.32 15.05
N VAL A 252 -4.25 -21.01 15.14
CA VAL A 252 -5.33 -20.01 15.18
C VAL A 252 -5.87 -19.78 13.78
N THR A 253 -7.19 -19.99 13.60
CA THR A 253 -7.92 -19.60 12.39
C THR A 253 -8.36 -18.16 12.55
N LEU A 254 -7.92 -17.28 11.63
CA LEU A 254 -8.27 -15.86 11.67
C LEU A 254 -9.73 -15.64 11.24
N ASP A 255 -10.39 -14.65 11.84
CA ASP A 255 -11.71 -14.20 11.42
C ASP A 255 -11.66 -13.67 9.98
N ALA A 256 -12.38 -14.34 9.09
CA ALA A 256 -12.44 -13.99 7.67
C ALA A 256 -13.02 -12.58 7.42
N ALA A 257 -13.85 -12.06 8.35
CA ALA A 257 -14.43 -10.72 8.23
C ALA A 257 -13.38 -9.62 8.47
N ASN A 258 -12.37 -9.86 9.34
CA ASN A 258 -11.30 -8.90 9.61
C ASN A 258 -10.02 -9.61 10.05
N PRO A 259 -9.34 -10.34 9.14
CA PRO A 259 -8.22 -11.20 9.49
C PRO A 259 -7.02 -10.40 10.04
N ALA A 260 -6.83 -9.17 9.59
CA ALA A 260 -5.74 -8.33 10.09
C ALA A 260 -5.95 -7.94 11.56
N ALA A 261 -7.14 -7.42 11.91
CA ALA A 261 -7.41 -7.02 13.29
C ALA A 261 -7.44 -8.23 14.24
N ASP A 262 -7.98 -9.37 13.78
CA ASP A 262 -7.98 -10.58 14.59
C ASP A 262 -6.56 -11.10 14.85
N ALA A 263 -5.68 -11.11 13.87
CA ALA A 263 -4.27 -11.47 14.08
C ALA A 263 -3.60 -10.62 15.17
N PHE A 264 -3.85 -9.30 15.18
CA PHE A 264 -3.34 -8.41 16.21
C PHE A 264 -3.99 -8.65 17.58
N LYS A 265 -5.29 -9.01 17.60
CA LYS A 265 -5.98 -9.41 18.82
C LYS A 265 -5.36 -10.65 19.45
N GLN A 266 -5.10 -11.66 18.64
CA GLN A 266 -4.47 -12.92 19.08
C GLN A 266 -3.01 -12.71 19.53
N GLY A 267 -2.28 -11.77 18.88
CA GLY A 267 -0.89 -11.48 19.19
C GLY A 267 -0.66 -10.53 20.35
N ALA A 268 -1.52 -9.52 20.54
CA ALA A 268 -1.35 -8.44 21.53
C ALA A 268 -2.63 -8.09 22.29
N GLY A 269 -3.63 -9.00 22.29
CA GLY A 269 -4.86 -8.83 23.04
C GLY A 269 -5.73 -7.67 22.55
N GLU A 270 -6.60 -7.18 23.42
CA GLU A 270 -7.56 -6.11 23.07
C GLU A 270 -6.86 -4.80 22.65
N ILE A 271 -5.69 -4.51 23.21
CA ILE A 271 -4.89 -3.35 22.81
C ILE A 271 -4.48 -3.49 21.34
N GLY A 272 -3.94 -4.64 20.95
CA GLY A 272 -3.60 -4.93 19.54
C GLY A 272 -4.81 -4.81 18.61
N TYR A 273 -5.96 -5.32 19.02
CA TYR A 273 -7.21 -5.21 18.28
C TYR A 273 -7.61 -3.75 18.02
N ARG A 274 -7.65 -2.92 19.07
CA ARG A 274 -8.00 -1.49 18.93
C ARG A 274 -7.00 -0.74 18.07
N PHE A 275 -5.69 -1.03 18.21
CA PHE A 275 -4.67 -0.44 17.34
C PHE A 275 -4.84 -0.83 15.88
N ALA A 276 -5.16 -2.09 15.59
CA ALA A 276 -5.44 -2.51 14.21
C ALA A 276 -6.64 -1.75 13.63
N GLY A 277 -7.69 -1.54 14.41
CA GLY A 277 -8.85 -0.73 14.02
C GLY A 277 -8.47 0.72 13.70
N LEU A 278 -7.63 1.34 14.54
CA LEU A 278 -7.13 2.70 14.31
C LEU A 278 -6.31 2.76 13.01
N VAL A 279 -5.41 1.79 12.79
CA VAL A 279 -4.59 1.72 11.58
C VAL A 279 -5.46 1.53 10.34
N LEU A 280 -6.45 0.62 10.38
CA LEU A 280 -7.37 0.41 9.27
C LEU A 280 -8.13 1.68 8.91
N LEU A 281 -8.66 2.40 9.90
CA LEU A 281 -9.39 3.65 9.68
C LEU A 281 -8.51 4.72 9.05
N CYS A 282 -7.30 4.90 9.58
CA CYS A 282 -6.39 5.92 9.10
C CYS A 282 -5.82 5.60 7.72
N ALA A 283 -5.48 4.34 7.46
CA ALA A 283 -5.06 3.87 6.15
C ALA A 283 -6.19 4.07 5.11
N ALA A 284 -7.44 3.76 5.49
CA ALA A 284 -8.60 3.98 4.63
C ALA A 284 -8.73 5.44 4.19
N ILE A 285 -8.68 6.37 5.13
CA ILE A 285 -8.83 7.80 4.86
C ILE A 285 -7.66 8.31 4.00
N THR A 286 -6.43 7.96 4.36
CA THR A 286 -5.22 8.44 3.66
C THR A 286 -5.14 7.93 2.23
N VAL A 287 -5.38 6.64 2.02
CA VAL A 287 -5.31 6.04 0.68
C VAL A 287 -6.48 6.53 -0.18
N SER A 288 -7.68 6.70 0.39
CA SER A 288 -8.81 7.31 -0.32
C SER A 288 -8.48 8.73 -0.78
N TYR A 289 -7.90 9.56 0.10
CA TYR A 289 -7.49 10.90 -0.25
C TYR A 289 -6.47 10.89 -1.41
N THR A 290 -5.48 10.01 -1.37
CA THR A 290 -4.45 9.88 -2.42
C THR A 290 -5.08 9.47 -3.75
N HIS A 291 -5.97 8.49 -3.76
CA HIS A 291 -6.60 8.00 -4.99
C HIS A 291 -7.68 8.94 -5.56
N LEU A 292 -8.27 9.81 -4.74
CA LEU A 292 -9.24 10.82 -5.20
C LEU A 292 -8.57 12.09 -5.71
N THR A 293 -7.56 12.60 -5.00
CA THR A 293 -6.97 13.91 -5.30
C THR A 293 -5.95 13.88 -6.42
N LEU A 294 -5.10 12.87 -6.48
CA LEU A 294 -4.01 12.82 -7.47
C LEU A 294 -4.52 12.61 -8.91
N PRO A 295 -5.48 11.71 -9.20
CA PRO A 295 -6.03 11.60 -10.55
C PRO A 295 -6.75 12.86 -11.01
N THR A 296 -7.45 13.57 -10.11
CA THR A 296 -8.20 14.79 -10.47
C THR A 296 -7.30 15.99 -10.69
N ILE A 297 -6.18 16.11 -9.97
CA ILE A 297 -5.21 17.21 -10.15
C ILE A 297 -4.29 16.97 -11.34
N CYS A 298 -4.04 15.73 -11.70
CA CYS A 298 -3.08 15.36 -12.73
C CYS A 298 -3.70 15.05 -14.09
N SER A 299 -5.03 15.10 -14.22
CA SER A 299 -5.77 14.85 -15.46
C SER A 299 -6.36 16.10 -16.11
N VAL A 300 -6.07 17.28 -15.55
CA VAL A 300 -6.47 18.58 -16.11
C VAL A 300 -5.26 19.31 -16.67
#